data_d0fe85067fbf01660c218989bf3d5405
#
_entry.id   d0fe85067fbf01660c218989bf3d5405
#
_cell.length_a   1.000
_cell.length_b   1.000
_cell.length_c   1.000
_cell.angle_alpha   90.00
_cell.angle_beta   90.00
_cell.angle_gamma   90.00
#
_symmetry.space_group_name_H-M   'P 1'
#
loop_
_entity.id
_entity.type
_entity.pdbx_description
1 polymer ?
#
loop_
_entity_poly.entity_id
_entity_poly.type
_entity_poly.pdbx_seq_one_letter_code
_entity_poly.pdbx_strand_id
1 'polypeptide(L)'
;MQELRDEAVVDVLTDNGIGVLALSSPTGAAPYPFPVAFGYDPATDSLAFHLSESDDSQKHRYLTADATVGFMVYEETEPKSVWRSVVVTGELVETTYSDVEPALASLASNTQFAPNPVSWDDTSTTTPYELRIDDWCGREFRVG
;
A
#
# COMPACT_ATOMS: atom_id res chain seq x y z
N MET A 1 -22.43 -4.28 8.61
CA MET A 1 -21.16 -4.44 7.89
C MET A 1 -21.31 -5.49 6.82
N GLN A 2 -20.90 -5.19 5.62
CA GLN A 2 -21.03 -6.07 4.45
C GLN A 2 -19.67 -6.35 3.87
N GLU A 3 -19.41 -7.59 3.48
CA GLU A 3 -18.20 -7.98 2.80
C GLU A 3 -18.24 -7.52 1.34
N LEU A 4 -17.13 -6.97 0.85
CA LEU A 4 -17.01 -6.53 -0.54
C LEU A 4 -16.66 -7.70 -1.45
N ARG A 5 -17.23 -7.68 -2.66
CA ARG A 5 -16.79 -8.57 -3.73
C ARG A 5 -15.45 -8.14 -4.28
N ASP A 6 -14.77 -9.05 -4.97
CA ASP A 6 -13.44 -8.77 -5.53
C ASP A 6 -13.42 -7.57 -6.47
N GLU A 7 -14.46 -7.37 -7.27
CA GLU A 7 -14.53 -6.20 -8.15
C GLU A 7 -14.54 -4.89 -7.36
N ALA A 8 -15.23 -4.87 -6.23
CA ALA A 8 -15.25 -3.68 -5.36
C ALA A 8 -13.91 -3.47 -4.67
N VAL A 9 -13.22 -4.54 -4.29
CA VAL A 9 -11.85 -4.45 -3.74
C VAL A 9 -10.91 -3.84 -4.78
N VAL A 10 -10.98 -4.28 -6.02
CA VAL A 10 -10.18 -3.72 -7.12
C VAL A 10 -10.48 -2.24 -7.31
N ASP A 11 -11.74 -1.83 -7.21
CA ASP A 11 -12.11 -0.42 -7.33
C ASP A 11 -11.49 0.43 -6.21
N VAL A 12 -11.53 -0.05 -4.97
CA VAL A 12 -10.90 0.66 -3.84
C VAL A 12 -9.40 0.82 -4.06
N LEU A 13 -8.72 -0.24 -4.50
CA LEU A 13 -7.27 -0.21 -4.74
C LEU A 13 -6.92 0.69 -5.94
N THR A 14 -7.77 0.74 -6.95
CA THR A 14 -7.54 1.54 -8.16
C THR A 14 -7.80 3.03 -7.90
N ASP A 15 -8.84 3.35 -7.13
CA ASP A 15 -9.30 4.73 -6.96
C ASP A 15 -8.54 5.50 -5.88
N ASN A 16 -7.69 4.83 -5.10
CA ASN A 16 -6.97 5.45 -4.00
C ASN A 16 -5.46 5.42 -4.25
N GLY A 17 -4.75 6.35 -3.65
CA GLY A 17 -3.31 6.51 -3.86
C GLY A 17 -2.48 6.48 -2.58
N ILE A 18 -3.12 6.45 -1.41
CA ILE A 18 -2.43 6.38 -0.12
C ILE A 18 -3.08 5.30 0.73
N GLY A 19 -2.25 4.51 1.35
CA GLY A 19 -2.67 3.49 2.31
C GLY A 19 -1.68 3.41 3.46
N VAL A 20 -1.85 2.41 4.30
CA VAL A 20 -0.96 2.15 5.43
C VAL A 20 -0.31 0.79 5.22
N LEU A 21 1.03 0.79 5.16
CA LEU A 21 1.83 -0.42 5.06
C LEU A 21 2.31 -0.79 6.46
N ALA A 22 2.06 -2.02 6.88
CA ALA A 22 2.46 -2.51 8.20
C ALA A 22 3.53 -3.58 8.03
N LEU A 23 4.73 -3.29 8.51
CA LEU A 23 5.87 -4.19 8.45
C LEU A 23 5.93 -5.05 9.71
N SER A 24 6.23 -6.34 9.53
CA SER A 24 6.36 -7.27 10.66
C SER A 24 7.66 -7.02 11.42
N SER A 25 7.60 -7.19 12.74
CA SER A 25 8.79 -7.06 13.57
C SER A 25 9.69 -8.29 13.45
N PRO A 26 11.01 -8.11 13.25
CA PRO A 26 11.96 -9.23 13.22
C PRO A 26 12.15 -9.90 14.57
N THR A 27 11.82 -9.23 15.67
CA THR A 27 12.07 -9.69 17.03
C THR A 27 10.81 -10.02 17.84
N GLY A 28 9.63 -10.01 17.19
CA GLY A 28 8.37 -10.18 17.87
C GLY A 28 7.85 -8.95 18.59
N ALA A 29 8.49 -7.79 18.43
CA ALA A 29 7.99 -6.50 18.90
C ALA A 29 6.77 -6.07 18.08
N ALA A 30 6.21 -4.90 18.38
CA ALA A 30 5.06 -4.40 17.66
C ALA A 30 5.36 -4.20 16.16
N PRO A 31 4.39 -4.44 15.26
CA PRO A 31 4.55 -4.12 13.85
C PRO A 31 4.79 -2.62 13.67
N TYR A 32 5.38 -2.27 12.53
CA TYR A 32 5.67 -0.87 12.19
C TYR A 32 4.75 -0.40 11.07
N PRO A 33 3.64 0.31 11.38
CA PRO A 33 2.74 0.86 10.37
C PRO A 33 3.15 2.28 9.98
N PHE A 34 3.03 2.60 8.69
CA PHE A 34 3.27 3.97 8.22
C PHE A 34 2.47 4.23 6.95
N PRO A 35 2.07 5.50 6.70
CA PRO A 35 1.38 5.84 5.47
C PRO A 35 2.34 5.80 4.29
N VAL A 36 1.84 5.36 3.13
CA VAL A 36 2.64 5.21 1.93
C VAL A 36 1.76 5.46 0.70
N ALA A 37 2.34 6.10 -0.31
CA ALA A 37 1.72 6.19 -1.62
C ALA A 37 1.88 4.85 -2.35
N PHE A 38 0.88 4.45 -3.09
CA PHE A 38 0.90 3.17 -3.80
C PHE A 38 0.24 3.26 -5.17
N GLY A 39 0.59 2.31 -6.03
CA GLY A 39 -0.11 2.04 -7.27
C GLY A 39 -0.53 0.58 -7.32
N TYR A 40 -1.65 0.31 -7.96
CA TYR A 40 -2.18 -1.04 -8.13
C TYR A 40 -2.24 -1.41 -9.61
N ASP A 41 -1.80 -2.62 -9.93
CA ASP A 41 -1.91 -3.20 -11.27
C ASP A 41 -2.88 -4.38 -11.24
N PRO A 42 -4.09 -4.24 -11.79
CA PRO A 42 -5.06 -5.34 -11.80
C PRO A 42 -4.64 -6.51 -12.68
N ALA A 43 -3.77 -6.29 -13.66
CA ALA A 43 -3.34 -7.36 -14.57
C ALA A 43 -2.43 -8.36 -13.88
N THR A 44 -1.59 -7.91 -12.94
CA THR A 44 -0.65 -8.77 -12.20
C THR A 44 -1.05 -8.98 -10.75
N ASP A 45 -2.11 -8.32 -10.29
CA ASP A 45 -2.59 -8.38 -8.91
C ASP A 45 -1.48 -8.01 -7.93
N SER A 46 -0.80 -6.90 -8.21
CA SER A 46 0.31 -6.43 -7.40
C SER A 46 0.21 -4.95 -7.07
N LEU A 47 0.80 -4.59 -5.94
CA LEU A 47 0.92 -3.20 -5.48
C LEU A 47 2.38 -2.78 -5.60
N ALA A 48 2.61 -1.54 -5.98
CA ALA A 48 3.95 -0.97 -6.09
C ALA A 48 4.10 0.23 -5.16
N PHE A 49 5.28 0.34 -4.57
CA PHE A 49 5.64 1.41 -3.66
C PHE A 49 7.02 1.95 -3.97
N HIS A 50 7.24 3.25 -3.69
CA HIS A 50 8.57 3.82 -3.56
C HIS A 50 8.86 3.98 -2.07
N LEU A 51 9.86 3.29 -1.58
CA LEU A 51 10.25 3.43 -0.18
C LEU A 51 11.60 4.10 -0.09
N SER A 52 11.65 5.17 0.71
CA SER A 52 12.89 5.86 1.01
C SER A 52 13.58 5.14 2.15
N GLU A 53 14.80 4.66 1.91
CA GLU A 53 15.60 3.98 2.92
C GLU A 53 16.75 4.86 3.37
N SER A 54 16.89 5.02 4.68
CA SER A 54 18.15 5.43 5.27
C SER A 54 18.63 4.30 6.17
N ASP A 55 19.94 4.07 6.20
CA ASP A 55 20.53 2.95 6.93
C ASP A 55 20.20 2.98 8.43
N ASP A 56 19.90 4.14 8.96
CA ASP A 56 19.58 4.34 10.37
C ASP A 56 18.09 4.34 10.66
N SER A 57 17.25 4.19 9.64
CA SER A 57 15.81 4.24 9.85
C SER A 57 15.29 2.95 10.47
N GLN A 58 14.30 3.09 11.36
CA GLN A 58 13.60 1.95 11.92
C GLN A 58 12.93 1.12 10.81
N LYS A 59 12.43 1.78 9.78
CA LYS A 59 11.84 1.17 8.61
C LYS A 59 12.80 0.20 7.91
N HIS A 60 14.06 0.56 7.77
CA HIS A 60 15.08 -0.29 7.14
C HIS A 60 15.26 -1.61 7.87
N ARG A 61 15.26 -1.60 9.20
CA ARG A 61 15.39 -2.82 10.01
C ARG A 61 14.26 -3.80 9.75
N TYR A 62 13.04 -3.28 9.59
CA TYR A 62 11.86 -4.10 9.32
C TYR A 62 11.86 -4.63 7.89
N LEU A 63 12.31 -3.83 6.93
CA LEU A 63 12.36 -4.23 5.52
C LEU A 63 13.33 -5.37 5.26
N THR A 64 14.39 -5.48 6.05
CA THR A 64 15.43 -6.50 5.85
C THR A 64 15.13 -7.81 6.58
N ALA A 65 14.09 -7.86 7.41
CA ALA A 65 13.89 -8.98 8.33
C ALA A 65 12.84 -9.98 7.88
N ASP A 66 11.68 -9.53 7.41
CA ASP A 66 10.57 -10.41 7.02
C ASP A 66 9.83 -9.78 5.85
N ALA A 67 9.59 -10.59 4.84
CA ALA A 67 8.89 -10.16 3.63
C ALA A 67 7.37 -10.13 3.80
N THR A 68 6.81 -10.75 4.84
CA THR A 68 5.36 -10.78 5.06
C THR A 68 4.87 -9.47 5.64
N VAL A 69 3.90 -8.84 4.97
CA VAL A 69 3.41 -7.52 5.36
C VAL A 69 1.89 -7.46 5.27
N GLY A 70 1.32 -6.47 5.97
CA GLY A 70 -0.06 -6.07 5.82
C GLY A 70 -0.15 -4.70 5.16
N PHE A 71 -1.21 -4.49 4.42
CA PHE A 71 -1.48 -3.21 3.77
C PHE A 71 -2.96 -2.90 3.86
N MET A 72 -3.32 -1.66 4.14
CA MET A 72 -4.70 -1.26 4.32
C MET A 72 -4.99 0.04 3.60
N VAL A 73 -6.16 0.08 2.94
CA VAL A 73 -6.72 1.30 2.35
C VAL A 73 -8.14 1.45 2.86
N TYR A 74 -8.55 2.67 3.14
CA TYR A 74 -9.95 2.95 3.41
C TYR A 74 -10.39 4.19 2.62
N GLU A 75 -11.68 4.25 2.34
CA GLU A 75 -12.28 5.39 1.65
C GLU A 75 -13.67 5.70 2.20
N GLU A 76 -14.08 6.93 2.03
CA GLU A 76 -15.42 7.39 2.27
C GLU A 76 -16.06 7.69 0.91
N THR A 77 -17.08 6.91 0.53
CA THR A 77 -17.71 7.05 -0.80
C THR A 77 -18.87 8.04 -0.79
N GLU A 78 -19.57 8.13 0.34
CA GLU A 78 -20.59 9.15 0.55
C GLU A 78 -20.27 9.84 1.87
N PRO A 79 -20.18 11.19 1.93
CA PRO A 79 -19.74 11.89 3.12
C PRO A 79 -20.51 11.49 4.36
N LYS A 80 -19.78 10.96 5.35
CA LYS A 80 -20.26 10.55 6.67
C LYS A 80 -21.24 9.38 6.65
N SER A 81 -21.42 8.69 5.53
CA SER A 81 -22.42 7.62 5.47
C SER A 81 -21.92 6.28 4.99
N VAL A 82 -21.05 6.23 4.00
CA VAL A 82 -20.54 4.95 3.46
C VAL A 82 -19.02 4.92 3.48
N TRP A 83 -18.49 3.91 4.16
CA TRP A 83 -17.05 3.70 4.31
C TRP A 83 -16.69 2.33 3.77
N ARG A 84 -15.60 2.25 3.04
CA ARG A 84 -15.05 0.98 2.57
C ARG A 84 -13.61 0.85 3.03
N SER A 85 -13.23 -0.37 3.41
CA SER A 85 -11.85 -0.68 3.76
C SER A 85 -11.41 -1.96 3.08
N VAL A 86 -10.13 -2.01 2.71
CA VAL A 86 -9.49 -3.18 2.13
C VAL A 86 -8.24 -3.47 2.93
N VAL A 87 -8.09 -4.72 3.36
CA VAL A 87 -6.88 -5.20 4.01
C VAL A 87 -6.25 -6.25 3.10
N VAL A 88 -4.98 -6.07 2.81
CA VAL A 88 -4.19 -6.96 1.95
C VAL A 88 -3.07 -7.56 2.78
N THR A 89 -2.82 -8.84 2.60
CA THR A 89 -1.63 -9.49 3.15
C THR A 89 -0.85 -10.11 2.00
N GLY A 90 0.45 -10.13 2.14
CA GLY A 90 1.30 -10.67 1.09
C GLY A 90 2.77 -10.52 1.38
N GLU A 91 3.58 -10.74 0.35
CA GLU A 91 5.02 -10.67 0.40
C GLU A 91 5.53 -9.40 -0.24
N LEU A 92 6.33 -8.63 0.50
CA LEU A 92 6.97 -7.42 0.00
C LEU A 92 8.36 -7.78 -0.50
N VAL A 93 8.63 -7.49 -1.78
CA VAL A 93 9.93 -7.79 -2.39
C VAL A 93 10.48 -6.55 -3.07
N GLU A 94 11.79 -6.38 -2.98
CA GLU A 94 12.49 -5.36 -3.75
C GLU A 94 12.41 -5.72 -5.23
N THR A 95 12.18 -4.73 -6.07
CA THR A 95 11.97 -4.95 -7.49
C THR A 95 12.67 -3.88 -8.33
N THR A 96 12.44 -3.88 -9.63
CA THR A 96 12.95 -2.86 -10.54
C THR A 96 11.79 -2.01 -11.06
N TYR A 97 12.08 -0.79 -11.48
CA TYR A 97 11.06 0.10 -12.03
C TYR A 97 10.40 -0.48 -13.27
N SER A 98 11.14 -1.20 -14.11
CA SER A 98 10.57 -1.79 -15.32
C SER A 98 9.59 -2.92 -15.02
N ASP A 99 9.83 -3.68 -13.96
CA ASP A 99 8.97 -4.81 -13.58
C ASP A 99 7.61 -4.36 -12.99
N VAL A 100 7.57 -3.16 -12.43
CA VAL A 100 6.35 -2.63 -11.80
C VAL A 100 5.83 -1.37 -12.49
N GLU A 101 6.23 -1.14 -13.72
CA GLU A 101 5.86 0.08 -14.48
C GLU A 101 4.36 0.35 -14.50
N PRO A 102 3.47 -0.61 -14.80
CA PRO A 102 2.03 -0.33 -14.80
C PRO A 102 1.49 0.13 -13.45
N ALA A 103 1.95 -0.47 -12.36
CA ALA A 103 1.55 -0.07 -11.01
C ALA A 103 2.13 1.30 -10.64
N LEU A 104 3.36 1.59 -11.05
CA LEU A 104 3.97 2.90 -10.84
C LEU A 104 3.29 4.01 -11.63
N ALA A 105 2.79 3.71 -12.84
CA ALA A 105 1.98 4.66 -13.61
C ALA A 105 0.69 4.98 -12.87
N SER A 106 0.06 4.01 -12.26
CA SER A 106 -1.12 4.19 -11.40
C SER A 106 -0.79 5.07 -10.18
N LEU A 107 0.35 4.83 -9.54
CA LEU A 107 0.82 5.65 -8.42
C LEU A 107 1.00 7.11 -8.84
N ALA A 108 1.61 7.35 -9.98
CA ALA A 108 1.82 8.71 -10.49
C ALA A 108 0.49 9.43 -10.75
N SER A 109 -0.52 8.74 -11.28
CA SER A 109 -1.85 9.29 -11.48
C SER A 109 -2.53 9.64 -10.16
N ASN A 110 -2.44 8.76 -9.20
CA ASN A 110 -3.13 8.93 -7.91
C ASN A 110 -2.49 10.01 -7.05
N THR A 111 -1.18 10.18 -7.10
CA THR A 111 -0.48 11.20 -6.30
C THR A 111 -0.73 12.62 -6.75
N GLN A 112 -1.40 12.84 -7.90
CA GLN A 112 -1.86 14.16 -8.27
C GLN A 112 -2.96 14.68 -7.33
N PHE A 113 -3.69 13.76 -6.68
CA PHE A 113 -4.83 14.09 -5.83
C PHE A 113 -4.55 13.91 -4.34
N ALA A 114 -3.42 13.33 -3.99
CA ALA A 114 -3.03 13.06 -2.62
C ALA A 114 -1.60 13.52 -2.37
N PRO A 115 -1.29 14.06 -1.16
CA PRO A 115 0.09 14.41 -0.85
C PRO A 115 0.96 13.17 -0.94
N ASN A 116 2.04 13.24 -1.71
CA ASN A 116 3.00 12.16 -1.77
C ASN A 116 3.85 12.20 -0.50
N PRO A 117 3.80 11.19 0.37
CA PRO A 117 4.63 11.17 1.57
C PRO A 117 6.12 10.96 1.27
N VAL A 118 6.46 10.62 0.04
CA VAL A 118 7.86 10.52 -0.38
C VAL A 118 8.28 11.89 -0.90
N SER A 119 9.29 12.49 -0.27
CA SER A 119 9.85 13.75 -0.73
C SER A 119 10.70 13.53 -1.97
N TRP A 120 10.34 14.18 -3.07
CA TRP A 120 11.11 14.10 -4.31
C TRP A 120 12.43 14.87 -4.21
N ASP A 121 12.52 15.80 -3.26
CA ASP A 121 13.73 16.58 -3.00
C ASP A 121 14.68 15.91 -2.01
N ASP A 122 14.28 14.75 -1.51
CA ASP A 122 15.10 14.00 -0.58
C ASP A 122 16.25 13.35 -1.34
N THR A 123 17.46 13.56 -0.86
CA THR A 123 18.68 12.95 -1.42
C THR A 123 18.81 11.48 -1.03
N SER A 124 17.91 10.97 -0.18
CA SER A 124 17.90 9.56 0.15
C SER A 124 17.53 8.73 -1.06
N THR A 125 18.11 7.54 -1.18
CA THR A 125 17.81 6.61 -2.26
C THR A 125 16.40 6.05 -2.09
N THR A 126 15.57 6.20 -3.11
CA THR A 126 14.27 5.52 -3.15
C THR A 126 14.42 4.19 -3.86
N THR A 127 13.80 3.17 -3.29
CA THR A 127 13.83 1.82 -3.84
C THR A 127 12.41 1.38 -4.18
N PRO A 128 12.19 0.81 -5.38
CA PRO A 128 10.88 0.27 -5.72
C PRO A 128 10.66 -1.08 -5.04
N TYR A 129 9.46 -1.26 -4.49
CA TYR A 129 9.02 -2.51 -3.89
C TYR A 129 7.70 -2.94 -4.50
N GLU A 130 7.50 -4.25 -4.57
CA GLU A 130 6.26 -4.87 -5.02
C GLU A 130 5.68 -5.69 -3.88
N LEU A 131 4.39 -5.49 -3.62
CA LEU A 131 3.63 -6.37 -2.73
C LEU A 131 2.89 -7.39 -3.59
N ARG A 132 3.30 -8.64 -3.49
CA ARG A 132 2.63 -9.78 -4.12
C ARG A 132 1.51 -10.22 -3.21
N ILE A 133 0.28 -10.07 -3.67
CA ILE A 133 -0.90 -10.27 -2.86
C ILE A 133 -1.16 -11.76 -2.66
N ASP A 134 -1.20 -12.20 -1.39
CA ASP A 134 -1.61 -13.56 -1.03
C ASP A 134 -3.10 -13.62 -0.76
N ASP A 135 -3.65 -12.60 -0.10
CA ASP A 135 -5.05 -12.57 0.28
C ASP A 135 -5.51 -11.13 0.49
N TRP A 136 -6.79 -10.90 0.30
CA TRP A 136 -7.40 -9.63 0.60
C TRP A 136 -8.80 -9.79 1.17
N CYS A 137 -9.25 -8.77 1.91
CA CYS A 137 -10.57 -8.71 2.50
C CYS A 137 -11.07 -7.28 2.41
N GLY A 138 -12.25 -7.10 1.86
CA GLY A 138 -12.87 -5.78 1.76
C GLY A 138 -14.18 -5.75 2.54
N ARG A 139 -14.48 -4.59 3.15
CA ARG A 139 -15.66 -4.39 3.97
C ARG A 139 -16.29 -3.04 3.71
N GLU A 140 -17.62 -2.99 3.78
CA GLU A 140 -18.38 -1.75 3.67
C GLU A 140 -19.16 -1.53 4.94
N PHE A 141 -19.11 -0.30 5.44
CA PHE A 141 -19.87 0.15 6.59
C PHE A 141 -20.83 1.25 6.15
N ARG A 142 -22.06 1.18 6.60
CA ARG A 142 -23.05 2.24 6.40
C ARG A 142 -23.44 2.80 7.76
N VAL A 143 -23.36 4.12 7.88
CA VAL A 143 -23.73 4.84 9.09
C VAL A 143 -25.00 5.63 8.79
N GLY A 144 -26.00 5.43 9.60
CA GLY A 144 -27.23 6.20 9.44
C GLY A 144 -28.49 5.44 9.69
#